data_cc4c1ca7b4eaa00be0808d4e23398974
#
_entry.id   cc4c1ca7b4eaa00be0808d4e23398974
#
_cell.length_a   1.000
_cell.length_b   1.000
_cell.length_c   1.000
_cell.angle_alpha   90.00
_cell.angle_beta   90.00
_cell.angle_gamma   90.00
#
_symmetry.space_group_name_H-M   'P 1'
#
loop_
_entity.id
_entity.type
_entity.pdbx_description
1 polymer ?
#
loop_
_entity_poly.entity_id
_entity_poly.type
_entity_poly.pdbx_seq_one_letter_code
_entity_poly.pdbx_strand_id
1 'polypeptide(L)'
;VNVLCVDKTGTITENTMAVHEAVETLDYSSGKEKEKYPPLDQMIGDFAAAMTADNITMEALKAYFTENTGKKAVSMTSFSSAVKYSSVTFEDGAYVLGAPEMVLRDDYILYEAEIEQYAKKGYRVLVFGKYEGEIDGKKLTEKVVPLGYVTLANPIRDKAKETFEYFAEQDVQIKVISGDNPMTVSEVAAQAGIAGAENYVDASTLKTDEQVARAMEKYTVFGRVTPNQKRQFVHALQKAGNTVAMTGDGVNDVLALKDADCSIAM
;
A
#
# COMPACT_ATOMS: atom_id res chain seq x y z
N VAL A 1 -15.34 -8.43 -25.32
CA VAL A 1 -15.06 -8.22 -23.91
C VAL A 1 -16.14 -7.36 -23.30
N ASN A 2 -16.77 -7.85 -22.24
CA ASN A 2 -17.77 -7.09 -21.49
C ASN A 2 -17.39 -6.87 -20.02
N VAL A 3 -16.32 -7.53 -19.54
CA VAL A 3 -15.74 -7.29 -18.23
C VAL A 3 -14.23 -7.13 -18.36
N LEU A 4 -13.69 -6.05 -17.82
CA LEU A 4 -12.26 -5.78 -17.72
C LEU A 4 -11.84 -5.82 -16.25
N CYS A 5 -10.98 -6.77 -15.92
CA CYS A 5 -10.32 -6.85 -14.62
C CYS A 5 -9.01 -6.07 -14.66
N VAL A 6 -8.85 -5.12 -13.78
CA VAL A 6 -7.65 -4.27 -13.69
C VAL A 6 -6.99 -4.42 -12.33
N ASP A 7 -5.67 -4.46 -12.30
CA ASP A 7 -4.90 -4.29 -11.08
C ASP A 7 -4.80 -2.79 -10.72
N LYS A 8 -4.53 -2.49 -9.46
CA LYS A 8 -4.31 -1.12 -9.00
C LYS A 8 -2.91 -0.63 -9.40
N THR A 9 -1.90 -1.28 -8.87
CA THR A 9 -0.50 -0.84 -9.01
C THR A 9 0.04 -1.20 -10.39
N GLY A 10 0.64 -0.21 -11.06
CA GLY A 10 1.19 -0.38 -12.40
C GLY A 10 0.15 -0.38 -13.52
N THR A 11 -1.16 -0.38 -13.21
CA THR A 11 -2.26 -0.31 -14.18
C THR A 11 -3.08 0.97 -14.02
N ILE A 12 -3.86 1.09 -12.95
CA ILE A 12 -4.58 2.36 -12.62
C ILE A 12 -3.56 3.42 -12.21
N THR A 13 -2.56 3.02 -11.44
CA THR A 13 -1.48 3.87 -10.98
C THR A 13 -0.20 3.62 -11.77
N GLU A 14 0.74 4.56 -11.66
CA GLU A 14 2.12 4.36 -12.09
C GLU A 14 2.85 3.39 -11.16
N ASN A 15 3.98 2.85 -11.63
CA ASN A 15 4.88 1.99 -10.83
C ASN A 15 5.84 2.80 -9.93
N THR A 16 5.59 4.08 -9.76
CA THR A 16 6.35 4.97 -8.87
C THR A 16 5.59 5.18 -7.56
N MET A 17 6.33 5.59 -6.54
CA MET A 17 5.77 5.98 -5.24
C MET A 17 6.10 7.44 -4.98
N ALA A 18 5.18 8.18 -4.36
CA ALA A 18 5.42 9.53 -3.89
C ALA A 18 5.00 9.68 -2.43
N VAL A 19 5.79 10.39 -1.64
CA VAL A 19 5.41 10.79 -0.29
C VAL A 19 4.41 11.94 -0.41
N HIS A 20 3.29 11.82 0.32
CA HIS A 20 2.33 12.90 0.46
C HIS A 20 2.76 13.85 1.59
N GLU A 21 2.93 13.31 2.79
CA GLU A 21 3.38 14.08 3.96
C GLU A 21 3.92 13.17 5.06
N ALA A 22 4.60 13.79 6.04
CA ALA A 22 4.87 13.19 7.34
C ALA A 22 4.03 13.92 8.40
N VAL A 23 3.39 13.15 9.27
CA VAL A 23 2.49 13.67 10.33
C VAL A 23 2.88 13.07 11.67
N GLU A 24 3.04 13.90 12.68
CA GLU A 24 3.27 13.43 14.05
C GLU A 24 2.07 12.62 14.57
N THR A 25 2.32 11.55 15.33
CA THR A 25 1.24 10.86 16.03
C THR A 25 0.59 11.80 17.06
N LEU A 26 -0.68 11.62 17.37
CA LEU A 26 -1.38 12.49 18.34
C LEU A 26 -0.73 12.46 19.71
N ASP A 27 -0.31 11.28 20.17
CA ASP A 27 0.38 11.12 21.44
C ASP A 27 1.71 11.88 21.49
N TYR A 28 2.48 11.81 20.41
CA TYR A 28 3.77 12.50 20.31
C TYR A 28 3.57 14.02 20.20
N SER A 29 2.64 14.49 19.38
CA SER A 29 2.38 15.91 19.14
C SER A 29 1.85 16.63 20.38
N SER A 30 1.07 15.95 21.23
CA SER A 30 0.48 16.47 22.46
C SER A 30 1.34 16.21 23.71
N GLY A 31 2.35 15.34 23.61
CA GLY A 31 3.16 14.89 24.72
C GLY A 31 4.38 15.77 25.00
N LYS A 32 4.85 15.74 26.26
CA LYS A 32 6.12 16.40 26.66
C LYS A 32 7.37 15.74 26.05
N GLU A 33 7.23 14.53 25.53
CA GLU A 33 8.30 13.79 24.88
C GLU A 33 8.80 14.49 23.59
N LYS A 34 7.95 15.29 22.95
CA LYS A 34 8.29 16.04 21.73
C LYS A 34 9.50 16.96 21.91
N GLU A 35 9.66 17.55 23.09
CA GLU A 35 10.78 18.45 23.38
C GLU A 35 12.15 17.72 23.39
N LYS A 36 12.13 16.40 23.50
CA LYS A 36 13.35 15.55 23.53
C LYS A 36 13.89 15.20 22.15
N TYR A 37 13.10 15.44 21.10
CA TYR A 37 13.45 15.04 19.74
C TYR A 37 13.53 16.21 18.79
N PRO A 38 14.37 16.11 17.73
CA PRO A 38 14.35 17.06 16.63
C PRO A 38 12.98 17.03 15.90
N PRO A 39 12.72 18.00 15.01
CA PRO A 39 11.55 17.95 14.13
C PRO A 39 11.44 16.63 13.37
N LEU A 40 10.21 16.14 13.18
CA LEU A 40 9.96 14.84 12.55
C LEU A 40 10.59 14.74 11.15
N ASP A 41 10.44 15.77 10.33
CA ASP A 41 11.00 15.79 8.97
C ASP A 41 12.53 15.71 8.97
N GLN A 42 13.19 16.33 9.95
CA GLN A 42 14.64 16.24 10.11
C GLN A 42 15.08 14.83 10.50
N MET A 43 14.36 14.18 11.42
CA MET A 43 14.66 12.79 11.83
C MET A 43 14.48 11.81 10.66
N ILE A 44 13.42 11.96 9.90
CA ILE A 44 13.15 11.13 8.71
C ILE A 44 14.17 11.45 7.61
N GLY A 45 14.57 12.71 7.46
CA GLY A 45 15.64 13.12 6.53
C GLY A 45 16.98 12.47 6.85
N ASP A 46 17.41 12.47 8.11
CA ASP A 46 18.61 11.77 8.56
C ASP A 46 18.52 10.25 8.32
N PHE A 47 17.36 9.67 8.62
CA PHE A 47 17.08 8.26 8.34
C PHE A 47 17.19 7.93 6.85
N ALA A 48 16.51 8.68 6.00
CA ALA A 48 16.52 8.46 4.55
C ALA A 48 17.92 8.69 3.95
N ALA A 49 18.65 9.69 4.42
CA ALA A 49 20.02 9.96 3.97
C ALA A 49 20.98 8.80 4.26
N ALA A 50 20.80 8.12 5.40
CA ALA A 50 21.60 6.97 5.81
C ALA A 50 21.28 5.68 5.03
N MET A 51 20.08 5.57 4.45
CA MET A 51 19.62 4.37 3.75
C MET A 51 20.05 4.34 2.29
N THR A 52 20.15 3.15 1.72
CA THR A 52 20.32 2.93 0.28
C THR A 52 18.94 2.99 -0.42
N ALA A 53 18.90 3.61 -1.60
CA ALA A 53 17.68 3.64 -2.44
C ALA A 53 17.51 2.30 -3.18
N ASP A 54 17.15 1.26 -2.47
CA ASP A 54 17.03 -0.12 -2.97
C ASP A 54 15.59 -0.54 -3.32
N ASN A 55 14.63 0.37 -3.10
CA ASN A 55 13.22 0.16 -3.44
C ASN A 55 12.51 1.50 -3.65
N ILE A 56 11.36 1.44 -4.35
CA ILE A 56 10.58 2.64 -4.73
C ILE A 56 10.11 3.48 -3.53
N THR A 57 9.88 2.86 -2.38
CA THR A 57 9.50 3.57 -1.16
C THR A 57 10.66 4.41 -0.64
N MET A 58 11.87 3.84 -0.59
CA MET A 58 13.04 4.58 -0.14
C MET A 58 13.45 5.66 -1.15
N GLU A 59 13.29 5.41 -2.44
CA GLU A 59 13.47 6.45 -3.48
C GLU A 59 12.54 7.64 -3.25
N ALA A 60 11.25 7.37 -2.97
CA ALA A 60 10.27 8.39 -2.65
C ALA A 60 10.61 9.17 -1.38
N LEU A 61 11.06 8.48 -0.32
CA LEU A 61 11.50 9.12 0.92
C LEU A 61 12.68 10.05 0.71
N LYS A 62 13.70 9.59 -0.01
CA LYS A 62 14.89 10.42 -0.34
C LYS A 62 14.54 11.62 -1.22
N ALA A 63 13.60 11.48 -2.13
CA ALA A 63 13.14 12.57 -2.98
C ALA A 63 12.38 13.66 -2.22
N TYR A 64 11.63 13.26 -1.20
CA TYR A 64 10.81 14.17 -0.39
C TYR A 64 11.60 14.79 0.77
N PHE A 65 12.31 13.99 1.56
CA PHE A 65 13.11 14.43 2.72
C PHE A 65 14.55 14.69 2.30
N THR A 66 14.79 15.83 1.66
CA THR A 66 16.10 16.21 1.13
C THR A 66 17.01 16.84 2.17
N GLU A 67 16.43 17.43 3.22
CA GLU A 67 17.18 18.06 4.29
C GLU A 67 17.58 17.03 5.35
N ASN A 68 18.83 17.04 5.75
CA ASN A 68 19.38 16.20 6.80
C ASN A 68 20.53 16.91 7.51
N THR A 69 20.90 16.42 8.69
CA THR A 69 21.99 17.01 9.50
C THR A 69 23.36 16.41 9.20
N GLY A 70 23.43 15.43 8.30
CA GLY A 70 24.66 14.67 8.04
C GLY A 70 25.03 13.68 9.14
N LYS A 71 24.06 13.30 9.98
CA LYS A 71 24.23 12.34 11.07
C LYS A 71 24.70 10.99 10.53
N LYS A 72 25.77 10.45 11.11
CA LYS A 72 26.35 9.18 10.64
C LYS A 72 25.64 8.00 11.27
N ALA A 73 25.23 7.07 10.42
CA ALA A 73 24.69 5.80 10.87
C ALA A 73 25.80 4.87 11.40
N VAL A 74 25.54 4.22 12.51
CA VAL A 74 26.36 3.12 13.03
C VAL A 74 26.04 1.83 12.27
N SER A 75 24.76 1.60 12.00
CA SER A 75 24.30 0.47 11.19
C SER A 75 22.95 0.78 10.53
N MET A 76 22.63 0.04 9.48
CA MET A 76 21.33 0.12 8.82
C MET A 76 20.85 -1.26 8.40
N THR A 77 19.54 -1.44 8.31
CA THR A 77 18.90 -2.65 7.78
C THR A 77 17.87 -2.22 6.73
N SER A 78 18.06 -2.71 5.51
CA SER A 78 17.10 -2.48 4.41
C SER A 78 15.79 -3.20 4.67
N PHE A 79 14.74 -2.71 4.03
CA PHE A 79 13.42 -3.34 4.07
C PHE A 79 13.48 -4.79 3.59
N SER A 80 12.80 -5.66 4.33
CA SER A 80 12.53 -7.03 3.88
C SER A 80 11.04 -7.35 4.00
N SER A 81 10.53 -8.16 3.09
CA SER A 81 9.14 -8.61 3.12
C SER A 81 8.78 -9.47 4.34
N ALA A 82 9.80 -10.07 4.97
CA ALA A 82 9.62 -10.92 6.14
C ALA A 82 9.31 -10.12 7.42
N VAL A 83 9.99 -8.98 7.62
CA VAL A 83 9.83 -8.13 8.81
C VAL A 83 9.09 -6.83 8.54
N LYS A 84 9.00 -6.42 7.28
CA LYS A 84 8.25 -5.25 6.78
C LYS A 84 8.63 -3.92 7.45
N TYR A 85 9.87 -3.77 7.83
CA TYR A 85 10.45 -2.51 8.28
C TYR A 85 11.88 -2.33 7.76
N SER A 86 12.35 -1.09 7.78
CA SER A 86 13.75 -0.67 7.64
C SER A 86 14.20 -0.04 8.94
N SER A 87 15.49 -0.04 9.21
CA SER A 87 16.04 0.58 10.43
C SER A 87 17.37 1.28 10.18
N VAL A 88 17.63 2.30 10.99
CA VAL A 88 18.94 2.97 11.08
C VAL A 88 19.27 3.13 12.56
N THR A 89 20.46 2.73 12.93
CA THR A 89 21.01 2.99 14.26
C THR A 89 22.02 4.13 14.19
N PHE A 90 21.76 5.18 14.94
CA PHE A 90 22.66 6.29 15.18
C PHE A 90 23.28 6.19 16.58
N GLU A 91 24.17 7.09 16.95
CA GLU A 91 24.75 7.12 18.31
C GLU A 91 23.70 7.30 19.42
N ASP A 92 22.60 8.01 19.13
CA ASP A 92 21.49 8.27 20.06
C ASP A 92 20.41 7.20 20.08
N GLY A 93 20.58 6.12 19.31
CA GLY A 93 19.70 4.96 19.28
C GLY A 93 19.21 4.54 17.92
N ALA A 94 18.34 3.54 17.91
CA ALA A 94 17.78 2.95 16.70
C ALA A 94 16.43 3.57 16.34
N TYR A 95 16.23 3.81 15.04
CA TYR A 95 14.97 4.25 14.46
C TYR A 95 14.48 3.24 13.44
N VAL A 96 13.17 3.07 13.39
CA VAL A 96 12.50 2.13 12.49
C VAL A 96 11.44 2.84 11.66
N LEU A 97 11.28 2.38 10.43
CA LEU A 97 10.22 2.83 9.51
C LEU A 97 9.63 1.60 8.83
N GLY A 98 8.34 1.38 8.97
CA GLY A 98 7.74 0.18 8.39
C GLY A 98 6.22 0.10 8.50
N ALA A 99 5.71 -1.08 8.14
CA ALA A 99 4.29 -1.36 8.20
C ALA A 99 3.77 -1.23 9.65
N PRO A 100 2.63 -0.54 9.85
CA PRO A 100 2.10 -0.26 11.19
C PRO A 100 1.99 -1.50 12.07
N GLU A 101 1.48 -2.59 11.54
CA GLU A 101 1.26 -3.84 12.28
C GLU A 101 2.58 -4.47 12.78
N MET A 102 3.65 -4.26 12.03
CA MET A 102 4.96 -4.82 12.36
C MET A 102 5.77 -3.94 13.30
N VAL A 103 5.60 -2.63 13.19
CA VAL A 103 6.30 -1.64 14.03
C VAL A 103 5.59 -1.47 15.37
N LEU A 104 4.27 -1.33 15.35
CA LEU A 104 3.46 -1.10 16.57
C LEU A 104 3.11 -2.39 17.31
N ARG A 105 2.94 -3.51 16.59
CA ARG A 105 2.59 -4.82 17.16
C ARG A 105 1.32 -4.74 18.03
N ASP A 106 1.40 -5.11 19.28
CA ASP A 106 0.27 -5.10 20.24
C ASP A 106 -0.29 -3.69 20.46
N ASP A 107 0.53 -2.65 20.29
CA ASP A 107 0.12 -1.25 20.41
C ASP A 107 -0.62 -0.74 19.17
N TYR A 108 -0.71 -1.51 18.08
CA TYR A 108 -1.39 -1.12 16.84
C TYR A 108 -2.82 -0.61 17.09
N ILE A 109 -3.54 -1.27 17.96
CA ILE A 109 -4.93 -0.92 18.31
C ILE A 109 -5.09 0.52 18.82
N LEU A 110 -4.05 1.06 19.48
CA LEU A 110 -4.04 2.42 20.02
C LEU A 110 -3.96 3.48 18.92
N TYR A 111 -3.40 3.13 17.77
CA TYR A 111 -3.12 4.02 16.64
C TYR A 111 -4.00 3.72 15.42
N GLU A 112 -4.78 2.66 15.45
CA GLU A 112 -5.59 2.16 14.33
C GLU A 112 -6.49 3.25 13.75
N ALA A 113 -7.17 4.02 14.58
CA ALA A 113 -8.07 5.08 14.13
C ALA A 113 -7.33 6.19 13.37
N GLU A 114 -6.13 6.58 13.79
CA GLU A 114 -5.30 7.55 13.08
C GLU A 114 -4.84 7.01 11.72
N ILE A 115 -4.38 5.75 11.71
CA ILE A 115 -3.89 5.08 10.50
C ILE A 115 -5.00 4.92 9.47
N GLU A 116 -6.18 4.51 9.91
CA GLU A 116 -7.34 4.34 9.03
C GLU A 116 -7.80 5.64 8.37
N GLN A 117 -7.65 6.79 9.02
CA GLN A 117 -7.99 8.09 8.43
C GLN A 117 -7.21 8.34 7.12
N TYR A 118 -5.93 7.93 7.09
CA TYR A 118 -5.10 8.05 5.89
C TYR A 118 -5.38 6.94 4.88
N ALA A 119 -5.57 5.71 5.34
CA ALA A 119 -5.93 4.59 4.48
C ALA A 119 -7.25 4.83 3.73
N LYS A 120 -8.26 5.42 4.38
CA LYS A 120 -9.54 5.82 3.76
C LYS A 120 -9.37 6.87 2.66
N LYS A 121 -8.30 7.66 2.70
CA LYS A 121 -7.95 8.63 1.65
C LYS A 121 -7.12 8.03 0.51
N GLY A 122 -6.84 6.72 0.55
CA GLY A 122 -6.06 6.02 -0.46
C GLY A 122 -4.55 6.03 -0.22
N TYR A 123 -4.07 6.48 0.94
CA TYR A 123 -2.65 6.49 1.26
C TYR A 123 -2.18 5.18 1.88
N ARG A 124 -0.98 4.77 1.49
CA ARG A 124 -0.20 3.80 2.25
C ARG A 124 0.42 4.53 3.44
N VAL A 125 0.32 3.94 4.63
CA VAL A 125 0.86 4.50 5.87
C VAL A 125 2.05 3.68 6.33
N LEU A 126 3.16 4.35 6.62
CA LEU A 126 4.29 3.79 7.34
C LEU A 126 4.43 4.49 8.69
N VAL A 127 4.81 3.75 9.71
CA VAL A 127 5.11 4.29 11.05
C VAL A 127 6.60 4.51 11.18
N PHE A 128 6.97 5.72 11.59
CA PHE A 128 8.33 6.07 12.00
C PHE A 128 8.39 6.15 13.53
N GLY A 129 9.35 5.48 14.13
CA GLY A 129 9.49 5.45 15.59
C GLY A 129 10.92 5.19 16.05
N LYS A 130 11.15 5.50 17.34
CA LYS A 130 12.38 5.15 18.04
C LYS A 130 12.23 3.77 18.66
N TYR A 131 13.19 2.89 18.41
CA TYR A 131 13.24 1.55 18.96
C TYR A 131 14.15 1.49 20.18
N GLU A 132 13.65 0.95 21.28
CA GLU A 132 14.41 0.88 22.55
C GLU A 132 15.29 -0.36 22.66
N GLY A 133 15.32 -1.21 21.62
CA GLY A 133 16.14 -2.41 21.54
C GLY A 133 17.30 -2.32 20.57
N GLU A 134 18.01 -3.42 20.43
CA GLU A 134 19.03 -3.59 19.40
C GLU A 134 18.44 -4.20 18.14
N ILE A 135 18.87 -3.70 16.99
CA ILE A 135 18.40 -4.22 15.68
C ILE A 135 19.24 -5.44 15.29
N ASP A 136 18.57 -6.56 15.13
CA ASP A 136 19.14 -7.84 14.68
C ASP A 136 18.58 -8.34 13.34
N GLY A 137 17.78 -7.52 12.66
CA GLY A 137 17.15 -7.85 11.38
C GLY A 137 15.94 -8.81 11.48
N LYS A 138 15.50 -9.13 12.69
CA LYS A 138 14.33 -9.96 12.96
C LYS A 138 13.15 -9.11 13.40
N LYS A 139 12.06 -9.76 13.82
CA LYS A 139 10.90 -9.07 14.38
C LYS A 139 11.31 -8.25 15.60
N LEU A 140 10.78 -7.04 15.69
CA LEU A 140 11.00 -6.17 16.85
C LEU A 140 10.41 -6.82 18.12
N THR A 141 11.16 -6.83 19.21
CA THR A 141 10.75 -7.40 20.49
C THR A 141 10.59 -6.36 21.59
N GLU A 142 11.41 -5.31 21.53
CA GLU A 142 11.40 -4.23 22.52
C GLU A 142 10.43 -3.12 22.09
N LYS A 143 10.24 -2.15 22.97
CA LYS A 143 9.31 -1.04 22.77
C LYS A 143 9.72 -0.16 21.58
N VAL A 144 8.72 0.22 20.80
CA VAL A 144 8.82 1.31 19.82
C VAL A 144 8.06 2.51 20.37
N VAL A 145 8.69 3.67 20.35
CA VAL A 145 8.03 4.96 20.61
C VAL A 145 7.61 5.53 19.25
N PRO A 146 6.33 5.49 18.90
CA PRO A 146 5.88 6.02 17.62
C PRO A 146 6.01 7.54 17.61
N LEU A 147 6.67 8.09 16.59
CA LEU A 147 6.92 9.52 16.44
C LEU A 147 6.03 10.13 15.36
N GLY A 148 5.81 9.41 14.27
CA GLY A 148 5.01 9.91 13.18
C GLY A 148 4.62 8.85 12.16
N TYR A 149 3.76 9.28 11.23
CA TYR A 149 3.35 8.55 10.05
C TYR A 149 3.95 9.19 8.81
N VAL A 150 4.38 8.38 7.87
CA VAL A 150 4.68 8.81 6.50
C VAL A 150 3.58 8.26 5.61
N THR A 151 2.89 9.14 4.91
CA THR A 151 1.83 8.78 3.97
C THR A 151 2.36 8.82 2.54
N LEU A 152 2.10 7.75 1.79
CA LEU A 152 2.56 7.59 0.41
C LEU A 152 1.42 7.13 -0.48
N ALA A 153 1.53 7.44 -1.76
CA ALA A 153 0.63 6.93 -2.78
C ALA A 153 1.38 6.66 -4.09
N ASN A 154 0.87 5.71 -4.86
CA ASN A 154 1.24 5.60 -6.26
C ASN A 154 0.42 6.64 -7.02
N PRO A 155 1.02 7.52 -7.82
CA PRO A 155 0.27 8.47 -8.62
C PRO A 155 -0.69 7.75 -9.58
N ILE A 156 -1.92 8.22 -9.68
CA ILE A 156 -2.88 7.74 -10.68
C ILE A 156 -2.39 8.22 -12.06
N ARG A 157 -2.46 7.35 -13.07
CA ARG A 157 -2.07 7.71 -14.43
C ARG A 157 -2.93 8.86 -14.95
N ASP A 158 -2.32 9.82 -15.64
CA ASP A 158 -2.99 11.05 -16.10
C ASP A 158 -4.25 10.76 -16.93
N LYS A 159 -4.23 9.70 -17.74
CA LYS A 159 -5.36 9.32 -18.60
C LYS A 159 -6.29 8.26 -18.01
N ALA A 160 -6.11 7.88 -16.76
CA ALA A 160 -6.91 6.81 -16.16
C ALA A 160 -8.42 7.12 -16.20
N LYS A 161 -8.81 8.32 -15.79
CA LYS A 161 -10.21 8.74 -15.77
C LYS A 161 -10.84 8.71 -17.17
N GLU A 162 -10.20 9.31 -18.16
CA GLU A 162 -10.65 9.32 -19.55
C GLU A 162 -10.80 7.88 -20.10
N THR A 163 -9.84 7.02 -19.78
CA THR A 163 -9.84 5.62 -20.22
C THR A 163 -11.00 4.84 -19.61
N PHE A 164 -11.27 4.98 -18.31
CA PHE A 164 -12.38 4.28 -17.67
C PHE A 164 -13.74 4.83 -18.07
N GLU A 165 -13.86 6.14 -18.32
CA GLU A 165 -15.07 6.74 -18.91
C GLU A 165 -15.34 6.14 -20.28
N TYR A 166 -14.32 6.00 -21.13
CA TYR A 166 -14.47 5.36 -22.45
C TYR A 166 -14.96 3.92 -22.35
N PHE A 167 -14.40 3.11 -21.44
CA PHE A 167 -14.89 1.73 -21.26
C PHE A 167 -16.34 1.67 -20.77
N ALA A 168 -16.72 2.58 -19.87
CA ALA A 168 -18.10 2.68 -19.41
C ALA A 168 -19.07 3.02 -20.55
N GLU A 169 -18.70 3.92 -21.45
CA GLU A 169 -19.48 4.27 -22.67
C GLU A 169 -19.61 3.08 -23.64
N GLN A 170 -18.67 2.14 -23.60
CA GLN A 170 -18.71 0.91 -24.40
C GLN A 170 -19.40 -0.26 -23.67
N ASP A 171 -20.12 0.00 -22.58
CA ASP A 171 -20.77 -1.02 -21.74
C ASP A 171 -19.81 -2.11 -21.21
N VAL A 172 -18.54 -1.76 -21.00
CA VAL A 172 -17.56 -2.64 -20.38
C VAL A 172 -17.57 -2.42 -18.87
N GLN A 173 -17.90 -3.47 -18.12
CA GLN A 173 -17.85 -3.45 -16.66
C GLN A 173 -16.40 -3.55 -16.17
N ILE A 174 -16.02 -2.69 -15.24
CA ILE A 174 -14.70 -2.72 -14.61
C ILE A 174 -14.76 -3.46 -13.27
N LYS A 175 -13.82 -4.38 -13.05
CA LYS A 175 -13.54 -5.01 -11.76
C LYS A 175 -12.10 -4.69 -11.36
N VAL A 176 -11.91 -4.09 -10.21
CA VAL A 176 -10.57 -3.77 -9.68
C VAL A 176 -10.16 -4.88 -8.72
N ILE A 177 -9.01 -5.51 -9.00
CA ILE A 177 -8.53 -6.70 -8.28
C ILE A 177 -7.10 -6.43 -7.81
N SER A 178 -6.91 -6.23 -6.51
CA SER A 178 -5.62 -5.84 -5.93
C SER A 178 -5.29 -6.62 -4.66
N GLY A 179 -4.01 -6.82 -4.42
CA GLY A 179 -3.51 -7.36 -3.15
C GLY A 179 -3.53 -6.39 -1.98
N ASP A 180 -3.81 -5.10 -2.23
CA ASP A 180 -3.81 -4.05 -1.22
C ASP A 180 -5.09 -4.05 -0.36
N ASN A 181 -5.08 -3.21 0.69
CA ASN A 181 -6.24 -3.00 1.55
C ASN A 181 -7.46 -2.54 0.72
N PRO A 182 -8.64 -3.17 0.92
CA PRO A 182 -9.84 -2.86 0.12
C PRO A 182 -10.26 -1.39 0.13
N MET A 183 -10.17 -0.72 1.27
CA MET A 183 -10.52 0.71 1.37
C MET A 183 -9.58 1.59 0.54
N THR A 184 -8.28 1.30 0.59
CA THR A 184 -7.27 2.00 -0.23
C THR A 184 -7.54 1.80 -1.71
N VAL A 185 -7.84 0.57 -2.13
CA VAL A 185 -8.15 0.24 -3.52
C VAL A 185 -9.44 0.93 -3.99
N SER A 186 -10.47 0.92 -3.15
CA SER A 186 -11.75 1.61 -3.39
C SER A 186 -11.55 3.11 -3.61
N GLU A 187 -10.78 3.77 -2.77
CA GLU A 187 -10.50 5.20 -2.89
C GLU A 187 -9.73 5.53 -4.19
N VAL A 188 -8.70 4.76 -4.51
CA VAL A 188 -7.94 4.92 -5.76
C VAL A 188 -8.85 4.71 -6.99
N ALA A 189 -9.71 3.69 -6.96
CA ALA A 189 -10.67 3.42 -8.02
C ALA A 189 -11.68 4.57 -8.20
N ALA A 190 -12.16 5.15 -7.10
CA ALA A 190 -13.06 6.30 -7.11
C ALA A 190 -12.37 7.54 -7.71
N GLN A 191 -11.12 7.81 -7.32
CA GLN A 191 -10.32 8.92 -7.88
C GLN A 191 -10.03 8.73 -9.37
N ALA A 192 -9.91 7.49 -9.83
CA ALA A 192 -9.76 7.15 -11.24
C ALA A 192 -11.09 7.20 -12.04
N GLY A 193 -12.21 7.52 -11.40
CA GLY A 193 -13.52 7.65 -12.05
C GLY A 193 -14.22 6.32 -12.35
N ILE A 194 -13.86 5.23 -11.67
CA ILE A 194 -14.51 3.93 -11.85
C ILE A 194 -15.86 3.92 -11.13
N ALA A 195 -16.94 3.69 -11.89
CA ALA A 195 -18.29 3.60 -11.34
C ALA A 195 -18.44 2.38 -10.41
N GLY A 196 -19.10 2.58 -9.27
CA GLY A 196 -19.32 1.54 -8.26
C GLY A 196 -18.10 1.26 -7.38
N ALA A 197 -17.09 2.10 -7.38
CA ALA A 197 -15.87 1.95 -6.59
C ALA A 197 -16.14 1.84 -5.06
N GLU A 198 -17.24 2.38 -4.57
CA GLU A 198 -17.70 2.27 -3.19
C GLU A 198 -18.13 0.85 -2.80
N ASN A 199 -18.42 -0.01 -3.77
CA ASN A 199 -18.79 -1.40 -3.56
C ASN A 199 -17.54 -2.28 -3.52
N TYR A 200 -16.92 -2.39 -2.37
CA TYR A 200 -15.70 -3.17 -2.18
C TYR A 200 -15.86 -4.32 -1.19
N VAL A 201 -15.00 -5.31 -1.31
CA VAL A 201 -14.95 -6.47 -0.43
C VAL A 201 -13.50 -6.86 -0.12
N ASP A 202 -13.29 -7.39 1.08
CA ASP A 202 -12.05 -8.05 1.46
C ASP A 202 -12.07 -9.49 0.93
N ALA A 203 -11.24 -9.77 -0.06
CA ALA A 203 -11.18 -11.09 -0.69
C ALA A 203 -10.72 -12.20 0.27
N SER A 204 -10.06 -11.87 1.37
CA SER A 204 -9.68 -12.85 2.39
C SER A 204 -10.89 -13.49 3.08
N THR A 205 -12.06 -12.88 2.98
CA THR A 205 -13.33 -13.41 3.52
C THR A 205 -14.03 -14.39 2.57
N LEU A 206 -13.62 -14.45 1.30
CA LEU A 206 -14.21 -15.31 0.27
C LEU A 206 -13.55 -16.69 0.29
N LYS A 207 -14.26 -17.70 0.83
CA LYS A 207 -13.71 -19.04 1.09
C LYS A 207 -14.26 -20.12 0.16
N THR A 208 -15.43 -19.91 -0.43
CA THR A 208 -16.09 -20.89 -1.30
C THR A 208 -16.32 -20.33 -2.69
N ASP A 209 -16.49 -21.20 -3.69
CA ASP A 209 -16.78 -20.80 -5.07
C ASP A 209 -18.11 -20.04 -5.17
N GLU A 210 -19.11 -20.40 -4.35
CA GLU A 210 -20.38 -19.68 -4.30
C GLU A 210 -20.22 -18.27 -3.75
N GLN A 211 -19.39 -18.08 -2.71
CA GLN A 211 -19.09 -16.76 -2.17
C GLN A 211 -18.39 -15.89 -3.21
N VAL A 212 -17.43 -16.45 -3.95
CA VAL A 212 -16.74 -15.77 -5.04
C VAL A 212 -17.72 -15.39 -6.15
N ALA A 213 -18.58 -16.30 -6.60
CA ALA A 213 -19.55 -16.02 -7.66
C ALA A 213 -20.51 -14.87 -7.27
N ARG A 214 -21.03 -14.87 -6.05
CA ARG A 214 -21.88 -13.79 -5.51
C ARG A 214 -21.11 -12.47 -5.41
N ALA A 215 -19.86 -12.51 -4.97
CA ALA A 215 -19.04 -11.32 -4.84
C ALA A 215 -18.74 -10.68 -6.21
N MET A 216 -18.54 -11.48 -7.26
CA MET A 216 -18.33 -10.99 -8.62
C MET A 216 -19.56 -10.23 -9.16
N GLU A 217 -20.76 -10.60 -8.75
CA GLU A 217 -21.98 -9.89 -9.14
C GLU A 217 -22.17 -8.60 -8.32
N LYS A 218 -21.82 -8.63 -7.04
CA LYS A 218 -22.15 -7.57 -6.07
C LYS A 218 -21.12 -6.45 -6.00
N TYR A 219 -19.82 -6.79 -6.07
CA TYR A 219 -18.74 -5.86 -5.81
C TYR A 219 -17.99 -5.45 -7.08
N THR A 220 -17.46 -4.24 -7.04
CA THR A 220 -16.60 -3.68 -8.11
C THR A 220 -15.14 -3.77 -7.73
N VAL A 221 -14.81 -3.63 -6.45
CA VAL A 221 -13.45 -3.56 -5.92
C VAL A 221 -13.18 -4.74 -4.99
N PHE A 222 -12.04 -5.40 -5.20
CA PHE A 222 -11.58 -6.55 -4.43
C PHE A 222 -10.18 -6.27 -3.90
N GLY A 223 -10.06 -6.18 -2.58
CA GLY A 223 -8.79 -5.99 -1.90
C GLY A 223 -8.28 -7.27 -1.25
N ARG A 224 -7.02 -7.30 -0.85
CA ARG A 224 -6.32 -8.45 -0.24
C ARG A 224 -6.45 -9.74 -1.08
N VAL A 225 -6.46 -9.59 -2.39
CA VAL A 225 -6.56 -10.69 -3.34
C VAL A 225 -5.22 -11.40 -3.47
N THR A 226 -5.23 -12.73 -3.36
CA THR A 226 -4.06 -13.56 -3.64
C THR A 226 -3.94 -13.84 -5.15
N PRO A 227 -2.74 -14.22 -5.65
CA PRO A 227 -2.57 -14.60 -7.05
C PRO A 227 -3.52 -15.74 -7.50
N ASN A 228 -3.75 -16.72 -6.65
CA ASN A 228 -4.70 -17.80 -6.93
C ASN A 228 -6.14 -17.29 -7.02
N GLN A 229 -6.53 -16.35 -6.17
CA GLN A 229 -7.85 -15.73 -6.24
C GLN A 229 -8.05 -14.89 -7.52
N LYS A 230 -7.01 -14.20 -8.01
CA LYS A 230 -7.11 -13.48 -9.30
C LYS A 230 -7.54 -14.42 -10.42
N ARG A 231 -6.93 -15.60 -10.49
CA ARG A 231 -7.32 -16.66 -11.41
C ARG A 231 -8.76 -17.15 -11.19
N GLN A 232 -9.11 -17.42 -9.94
CA GLN A 232 -10.44 -17.87 -9.55
C GLN A 232 -11.52 -16.86 -9.94
N PHE A 233 -11.26 -15.57 -9.80
CA PHE A 233 -12.19 -14.49 -10.17
C PHE A 233 -12.42 -14.43 -11.68
N VAL A 234 -11.36 -14.56 -12.48
CA VAL A 234 -11.49 -14.65 -13.94
C VAL A 234 -12.37 -15.84 -14.33
N HIS A 235 -12.14 -17.01 -13.76
CA HIS A 235 -12.96 -18.21 -14.02
C HIS A 235 -14.41 -18.03 -13.61
N ALA A 236 -14.66 -17.42 -12.45
CA ALA A 236 -16.03 -17.17 -11.97
C ALA A 236 -16.81 -16.24 -12.91
N LEU A 237 -16.16 -15.19 -13.42
CA LEU A 237 -16.75 -14.27 -14.39
C LEU A 237 -17.04 -14.97 -15.74
N GLN A 238 -16.12 -15.79 -16.23
CA GLN A 238 -16.30 -16.58 -17.45
C GLN A 238 -17.44 -17.59 -17.30
N LYS A 239 -17.51 -18.29 -16.18
CA LYS A 239 -18.57 -19.24 -15.86
C LYS A 239 -19.95 -18.58 -15.81
N ALA A 240 -20.03 -17.32 -15.41
CA ALA A 240 -21.25 -16.51 -15.42
C ALA A 240 -21.63 -16.00 -16.83
N GLY A 241 -20.88 -16.36 -17.87
CA GLY A 241 -21.16 -16.01 -19.27
C GLY A 241 -20.43 -14.75 -19.77
N ASN A 242 -19.49 -14.21 -19.03
CA ASN A 242 -18.75 -13.03 -19.43
C ASN A 242 -17.53 -13.37 -20.30
N THR A 243 -17.20 -12.45 -21.20
CA THR A 243 -15.92 -12.42 -21.93
C THR A 243 -15.00 -11.46 -21.21
N VAL A 244 -13.96 -12.01 -20.58
CA VAL A 244 -13.14 -11.31 -19.59
C VAL A 244 -11.80 -10.89 -20.17
N ALA A 245 -11.46 -9.60 -20.04
CA ALA A 245 -10.10 -9.11 -20.20
C ALA A 245 -9.44 -8.93 -18.84
N MET A 246 -8.14 -9.19 -18.77
CA MET A 246 -7.33 -9.02 -17.57
C MET A 246 -6.08 -8.20 -17.88
N THR A 247 -5.79 -7.20 -17.06
CA THR A 247 -4.52 -6.47 -17.09
C THR A 247 -3.63 -6.94 -15.95
N GLY A 248 -2.32 -6.86 -16.14
CA GLY A 248 -1.34 -7.15 -15.10
C GLY A 248 0.06 -6.71 -15.49
N ASP A 249 0.90 -6.40 -14.51
CA ASP A 249 2.28 -5.92 -14.70
C ASP A 249 3.34 -6.84 -14.10
N GLY A 250 2.93 -7.89 -13.39
CA GLY A 250 3.82 -8.71 -12.58
C GLY A 250 3.64 -10.21 -12.73
N VAL A 251 4.62 -10.93 -12.18
CA VAL A 251 4.66 -12.40 -12.15
C VAL A 251 3.41 -13.00 -11.47
N ASN A 252 2.86 -12.28 -10.50
CA ASN A 252 1.68 -12.69 -9.74
C ASN A 252 0.39 -12.75 -10.60
N ASP A 253 0.38 -12.10 -11.74
CA ASP A 253 -0.79 -12.02 -12.62
C ASP A 253 -0.76 -13.04 -13.76
N VAL A 254 0.37 -13.71 -13.99
CA VAL A 254 0.59 -14.59 -15.14
C VAL A 254 -0.50 -15.65 -15.31
N LEU A 255 -0.94 -16.28 -14.23
CA LEU A 255 -1.97 -17.31 -14.30
C LEU A 255 -3.33 -16.74 -14.67
N ALA A 256 -3.72 -15.59 -14.09
CA ALA A 256 -4.95 -14.92 -14.41
C ALA A 256 -4.94 -14.38 -15.86
N LEU A 257 -3.81 -13.83 -16.31
CA LEU A 257 -3.61 -13.39 -17.68
C LEU A 257 -3.75 -14.55 -18.69
N LYS A 258 -3.20 -15.71 -18.39
CA LYS A 258 -3.32 -16.90 -19.26
C LYS A 258 -4.75 -17.41 -19.37
N ASP A 259 -5.54 -17.30 -18.32
CA ASP A 259 -6.90 -17.82 -18.27
C ASP A 259 -7.95 -16.85 -18.80
N ALA A 260 -7.65 -15.56 -18.89
CA ALA A 260 -8.54 -14.55 -19.45
C ALA A 260 -8.74 -14.71 -20.97
N ASP A 261 -9.89 -14.27 -21.49
CA ASP A 261 -10.19 -14.29 -22.90
C ASP A 261 -9.33 -13.28 -23.68
N CYS A 262 -8.98 -12.17 -23.04
CA CYS A 262 -8.05 -11.16 -23.55
C CYS A 262 -7.10 -10.74 -22.43
N SER A 263 -5.84 -10.58 -22.75
CA SER A 263 -4.81 -10.24 -21.77
C SER A 263 -4.00 -9.03 -22.20
N ILE A 264 -3.79 -8.12 -21.27
CA ILE A 264 -3.04 -6.88 -21.49
C ILE A 264 -1.91 -6.83 -20.48
N ALA A 265 -0.68 -7.03 -20.96
CA ALA A 265 0.52 -6.84 -20.14
C ALA A 265 0.87 -5.34 -20.10
N MET A 266 1.07 -4.84 -18.88
CA MET A 266 1.42 -3.45 -18.64
C MET A 266 2.93 -3.27 -18.44
#